data_9aeb4451997f0a9983e887cb9c9da66e
#
_entry.id   9aeb4451997f0a9983e887cb9c9da66e
#
_cell.length_a   1.000
_cell.length_b   1.000
_cell.length_c   1.000
_cell.angle_alpha   90.00
_cell.angle_beta   90.00
_cell.angle_gamma   90.00
#
_symmetry.space_group_name_H-M   'P 1'
#
loop_
_entity.id
_entity.type
_entity.pdbx_description
1 polymer ?
#
loop_
_entity_poly.entity_id
_entity_poly.type
_entity_poly.pdbx_seq_one_letter_code
_entity_poly.pdbx_strand_id
1 'polypeptide(L)'
;SPSQSEESANCSNVEFKVYAFFKKHRQEQIRPILLSLIHQYELGHLSQEKYEETLLFLYDFFICYTIIGQENSNKITNAIYKNSSILENHYSDSALECFISELKNKLPSKEVFLKAFSNLGWSHHAGYYDDDRNKERVQVVLEVLERYKCASKQCAAFTIEHILDDTNSPENGIIGNLIPLEDSLNSRCNGKDFASKLKIYETSMFQTARNIAQRYAGKSTIDINERTNIMALDFYDHILKSSICSTQKNTDDIKMRKQSLENKSTIKKTIGNMMKKANHSTPENDLPDVQQLSFL
;
A
#
# COMPACT_ATOMS: atom_id res chain seq x y z
N SER A 1 -33.04 -1.26 -9.29
CA SER A 1 -31.74 -1.30 -8.58
C SER A 1 -31.13 -2.68 -8.82
N PRO A 2 -29.91 -2.79 -9.39
CA PRO A 2 -29.23 -4.08 -9.47
C PRO A 2 -28.95 -4.56 -8.04
N SER A 3 -29.19 -5.85 -7.80
CA SER A 3 -28.99 -6.46 -6.50
C SER A 3 -27.48 -6.45 -6.14
N GLN A 4 -27.15 -6.21 -4.87
CA GLN A 4 -25.78 -6.22 -4.35
C GLN A 4 -24.98 -7.50 -4.66
N SER A 5 -25.62 -8.54 -5.19
CA SER A 5 -25.01 -9.81 -5.60
C SER A 5 -24.39 -9.79 -7.00
N GLU A 6 -24.77 -8.86 -7.88
CA GLU A 6 -24.23 -8.79 -9.24
C GLU A 6 -22.97 -7.92 -9.35
N GLU A 7 -22.80 -6.90 -8.49
CA GLU A 7 -21.58 -6.10 -8.42
C GLU A 7 -20.38 -6.86 -7.82
N SER A 8 -20.63 -7.88 -6.99
CA SER A 8 -19.53 -8.66 -6.37
C SER A 8 -18.94 -9.73 -7.31
N ALA A 9 -19.57 -10.04 -8.42
CA ALA A 9 -19.16 -11.13 -9.30
C ALA A 9 -17.95 -10.81 -10.20
N ASN A 10 -17.60 -9.53 -10.37
CA ASN A 10 -16.49 -9.09 -11.23
C ASN A 10 -15.26 -8.54 -10.50
N CYS A 11 -15.31 -8.41 -9.17
CA CYS A 11 -14.20 -7.87 -8.39
C CYS A 11 -13.24 -8.99 -7.99
N SER A 12 -11.93 -8.83 -8.25
CA SER A 12 -10.94 -9.82 -7.80
C SER A 12 -10.81 -9.79 -6.27
N ASN A 13 -10.37 -10.91 -5.67
CA ASN A 13 -10.11 -10.97 -4.22
C ASN A 13 -9.08 -9.92 -3.77
N VAL A 14 -8.15 -9.52 -4.64
CA VAL A 14 -7.18 -8.45 -4.37
C VAL A 14 -7.87 -7.10 -4.31
N GLU A 15 -8.72 -6.78 -5.27
CA GLU A 15 -9.49 -5.53 -5.31
C GLU A 15 -10.35 -5.38 -4.05
N PHE A 16 -11.17 -6.39 -3.76
CA PHE A 16 -12.04 -6.37 -2.59
C PHE A 16 -11.25 -6.07 -1.30
N LYS A 17 -10.13 -6.75 -1.11
CA LYS A 17 -9.26 -6.56 0.04
C LYS A 17 -8.71 -5.13 0.12
N VAL A 18 -8.15 -4.65 -0.98
CA VAL A 18 -7.52 -3.32 -1.03
C VAL A 18 -8.55 -2.21 -0.82
N TYR A 19 -9.72 -2.31 -1.46
CA TYR A 19 -10.79 -1.33 -1.28
C TYR A 19 -11.39 -1.36 0.13
N ALA A 20 -11.58 -2.56 0.70
CA ALA A 20 -12.04 -2.70 2.08
C ALA A 20 -11.07 -2.06 3.08
N PHE A 21 -9.76 -2.23 2.88
CA PHE A 21 -8.72 -1.60 3.68
C PHE A 21 -8.81 -0.07 3.61
N PHE A 22 -8.81 0.53 2.42
CA PHE A 22 -8.87 1.98 2.28
C PHE A 22 -10.16 2.58 2.82
N LYS A 23 -11.29 1.90 2.64
CA LYS A 23 -12.58 2.29 3.22
C LYS A 23 -12.54 2.26 4.75
N LYS A 24 -12.03 1.18 5.33
CA LYS A 24 -11.92 0.97 6.78
C LYS A 24 -11.03 2.04 7.44
N HIS A 25 -9.89 2.35 6.81
CA HIS A 25 -8.95 3.36 7.29
C HIS A 25 -9.27 4.79 6.84
N ARG A 26 -10.43 5.03 6.21
CA ARG A 26 -10.92 6.36 5.77
C ARG A 26 -9.91 7.11 4.91
N GLN A 27 -9.21 6.39 4.01
CA GLN A 27 -8.22 6.97 3.12
C GLN A 27 -8.89 7.49 1.84
N GLU A 28 -9.71 8.53 1.97
CA GLU A 28 -10.53 9.06 0.87
C GLU A 28 -9.69 9.63 -0.30
N GLN A 29 -8.51 10.18 0.01
CA GLN A 29 -7.60 10.77 -0.98
C GLN A 29 -7.06 9.77 -2.00
N ILE A 30 -7.14 8.45 -1.71
CA ILE A 30 -6.68 7.41 -2.65
C ILE A 30 -7.67 7.17 -3.81
N ARG A 31 -8.95 7.55 -3.64
CA ARG A 31 -10.02 7.23 -4.60
C ARG A 31 -9.71 7.64 -6.04
N PRO A 32 -9.20 8.86 -6.34
CA PRO A 32 -8.95 9.25 -7.73
C PRO A 32 -7.98 8.32 -8.45
N ILE A 33 -6.91 7.87 -7.76
CA ILE A 33 -5.95 6.97 -8.39
C ILE A 33 -6.52 5.55 -8.56
N LEU A 34 -7.32 5.07 -7.61
CA LEU A 34 -8.00 3.77 -7.75
C LEU A 34 -8.98 3.79 -8.93
N LEU A 35 -9.73 4.89 -9.12
CA LEU A 35 -10.65 5.06 -10.25
C LEU A 35 -9.90 5.10 -11.58
N SER A 36 -8.79 5.83 -11.66
CA SER A 36 -7.96 5.85 -12.87
C SER A 36 -7.36 4.47 -13.18
N LEU A 37 -6.92 3.73 -12.17
CA LEU A 37 -6.36 2.39 -12.38
C LEU A 37 -7.41 1.39 -12.88
N ILE A 38 -8.61 1.37 -12.28
CA ILE A 38 -9.69 0.48 -12.75
C ILE A 38 -10.13 0.85 -14.17
N HIS A 39 -10.26 2.13 -14.48
CA HIS A 39 -10.62 2.59 -15.82
C HIS A 39 -9.57 2.17 -16.87
N GLN A 40 -8.28 2.31 -16.58
CA GLN A 40 -7.22 1.86 -17.50
C GLN A 40 -7.19 0.32 -17.65
N TYR A 41 -7.53 -0.41 -16.60
CA TYR A 41 -7.71 -1.85 -16.65
C TYR A 41 -8.92 -2.25 -17.54
N GLU A 42 -10.07 -1.61 -17.37
CA GLU A 42 -11.27 -1.84 -18.17
C GLU A 42 -11.07 -1.50 -19.65
N LEU A 43 -10.25 -0.47 -19.96
CA LEU A 43 -9.85 -0.13 -21.33
C LEU A 43 -8.84 -1.10 -21.94
N GLY A 44 -8.32 -2.07 -21.16
CA GLY A 44 -7.30 -3.03 -21.62
C GLY A 44 -5.90 -2.44 -21.75
N HIS A 45 -5.65 -1.23 -21.27
CA HIS A 45 -4.33 -0.62 -21.27
C HIS A 45 -3.44 -1.17 -20.15
N LEU A 46 -4.05 -1.64 -19.07
CA LEU A 46 -3.40 -2.22 -17.90
C LEU A 46 -3.79 -3.69 -17.80
N SER A 47 -2.82 -4.62 -17.81
CA SER A 47 -3.10 -6.04 -17.62
C SER A 47 -3.61 -6.32 -16.21
N GLN A 48 -4.40 -7.39 -16.04
CA GLN A 48 -4.90 -7.80 -14.72
C GLN A 48 -3.76 -7.99 -13.71
N GLU A 49 -2.69 -8.66 -14.11
CA GLU A 49 -1.54 -8.90 -13.24
C GLU A 49 -0.93 -7.60 -12.74
N LYS A 50 -0.64 -6.66 -13.65
CA LYS A 50 -0.04 -5.36 -13.33
C LYS A 50 -0.99 -4.47 -12.53
N TYR A 51 -2.29 -4.56 -12.79
CA TYR A 51 -3.33 -3.88 -12.02
C TYR A 51 -3.34 -4.36 -10.55
N GLU A 52 -3.42 -5.68 -10.33
CA GLU A 52 -3.42 -6.27 -8.99
C GLU A 52 -2.10 -5.99 -8.23
N GLU A 53 -0.97 -6.07 -8.91
CA GLU A 53 0.34 -5.72 -8.34
C GLU A 53 0.39 -4.25 -7.91
N THR A 54 -0.18 -3.35 -8.72
CA THR A 54 -0.27 -1.93 -8.38
C THR A 54 -1.15 -1.69 -7.16
N LEU A 55 -2.30 -2.38 -7.09
CA LEU A 55 -3.17 -2.32 -5.92
C LEU A 55 -2.47 -2.82 -4.65
N LEU A 56 -1.75 -3.94 -4.73
CA LEU A 56 -0.98 -4.47 -3.61
C LEU A 56 0.16 -3.54 -3.20
N PHE A 57 0.84 -2.92 -4.16
CA PHE A 57 1.85 -1.90 -3.87
C PHE A 57 1.25 -0.74 -3.08
N LEU A 58 0.09 -0.21 -3.50
CA LEU A 58 -0.59 0.87 -2.79
C LEU A 58 -0.98 0.44 -1.37
N TYR A 59 -1.49 -0.77 -1.22
CA TYR A 59 -1.82 -1.35 0.08
C TYR A 59 -0.59 -1.43 1.00
N ASP A 60 0.49 -2.03 0.53
CA ASP A 60 1.73 -2.20 1.29
C ASP A 60 2.40 -0.85 1.60
N PHE A 61 2.36 0.10 0.63
CA PHE A 61 2.83 1.47 0.82
C PHE A 61 2.06 2.19 1.94
N PHE A 62 0.74 2.12 1.93
CA PHE A 62 -0.07 2.78 2.95
C PHE A 62 0.10 2.14 4.33
N ILE A 63 0.28 0.84 4.42
CA ILE A 63 0.63 0.18 5.69
C ILE A 63 1.97 0.72 6.20
N CYS A 64 2.99 0.79 5.37
CA CYS A 64 4.27 1.36 5.75
C CYS A 64 4.13 2.82 6.20
N TYR A 65 3.44 3.63 5.38
CA TYR A 65 3.40 5.07 5.54
C TYR A 65 2.49 5.50 6.71
N THR A 66 1.26 4.97 6.78
CA THR A 66 0.26 5.41 7.76
C THR A 66 0.17 4.52 9.00
N ILE A 67 0.28 3.19 8.84
CA ILE A 67 0.09 2.25 9.95
C ILE A 67 1.37 2.12 10.77
N ILE A 68 2.51 1.89 10.11
CA ILE A 68 3.81 1.73 10.78
C ILE A 68 4.42 3.10 11.07
N GLY A 69 4.60 3.92 10.02
CA GLY A 69 5.26 5.21 10.09
C GLY A 69 4.43 6.32 10.78
N GLN A 70 3.12 6.11 10.94
CA GLN A 70 2.17 7.10 11.48
C GLN A 70 2.22 8.47 10.78
N GLU A 71 2.62 8.46 9.50
CA GLU A 71 2.68 9.64 8.68
C GLU A 71 1.29 10.10 8.25
N ASN A 72 1.12 11.42 8.15
CA ASN A 72 -0.14 11.99 7.70
C ASN A 72 -0.30 11.82 6.19
N SER A 73 -1.33 11.10 5.76
CA SER A 73 -1.65 10.83 4.36
C SER A 73 -1.95 12.08 3.53
N ASN A 74 -2.26 13.23 4.15
CA ASN A 74 -2.39 14.49 3.43
C ASN A 74 -1.09 14.92 2.73
N LYS A 75 0.08 14.50 3.21
CA LYS A 75 1.38 14.81 2.59
C LYS A 75 1.56 14.18 1.21
N ILE A 76 0.79 13.16 0.88
CA ILE A 76 0.84 12.46 -0.42
C ILE A 76 -0.33 12.81 -1.34
N THR A 77 -1.32 13.57 -0.88
CA THR A 77 -2.54 13.92 -1.63
C THR A 77 -2.22 14.55 -2.99
N ASN A 78 -1.29 15.50 -3.04
CA ASN A 78 -0.90 16.14 -4.30
C ASN A 78 -0.27 15.16 -5.30
N ALA A 79 0.54 14.22 -4.82
CA ALA A 79 1.11 13.17 -5.67
C ALA A 79 0.01 12.26 -6.23
N ILE A 80 -0.96 11.86 -5.39
CA ILE A 80 -2.11 11.05 -5.80
C ILE A 80 -2.92 11.78 -6.89
N TYR A 81 -3.38 13.01 -6.64
CA TYR A 81 -4.25 13.74 -7.57
C TYR A 81 -3.57 14.07 -8.90
N LYS A 82 -2.32 14.51 -8.85
CA LYS A 82 -1.53 14.77 -10.06
C LYS A 82 -1.39 13.52 -10.93
N ASN A 83 -1.01 12.40 -10.31
CA ASN A 83 -0.78 11.17 -11.06
C ASN A 83 -2.08 10.49 -11.48
N SER A 84 -3.18 10.60 -10.72
CA SER A 84 -4.48 10.12 -11.18
C SER A 84 -4.90 10.81 -12.48
N SER A 85 -4.75 12.14 -12.58
CA SER A 85 -5.05 12.88 -13.81
C SER A 85 -4.11 12.48 -14.98
N ILE A 86 -2.85 12.19 -14.70
CA ILE A 86 -1.90 11.74 -15.74
C ILE A 86 -2.28 10.34 -16.24
N LEU A 87 -2.56 9.40 -15.34
CA LEU A 87 -2.93 8.04 -15.70
C LEU A 87 -4.29 7.99 -16.39
N GLU A 88 -5.23 8.86 -16.00
CA GLU A 88 -6.55 8.93 -16.64
C GLU A 88 -6.46 9.40 -18.09
N ASN A 89 -5.72 10.46 -18.37
CA ASN A 89 -5.71 11.11 -19.68
C ASN A 89 -4.57 10.65 -20.60
N HIS A 90 -3.48 10.10 -20.04
CA HIS A 90 -2.25 9.80 -20.76
C HIS A 90 -1.56 8.57 -20.17
N TYR A 91 -2.32 7.46 -20.05
CA TYR A 91 -1.75 6.22 -19.53
C TYR A 91 -0.53 5.78 -20.33
N SER A 92 0.51 5.38 -19.62
CA SER A 92 1.63 4.60 -20.11
C SER A 92 2.29 3.88 -18.94
N ASP A 93 2.96 2.77 -19.21
CA ASP A 93 3.72 2.05 -18.18
C ASP A 93 4.72 2.95 -17.49
N SER A 94 5.41 3.82 -18.24
CA SER A 94 6.33 4.81 -17.70
C SER A 94 5.62 5.84 -16.79
N ALA A 95 4.35 6.20 -17.04
CA ALA A 95 3.60 7.08 -16.15
C ALA A 95 3.28 6.39 -14.82
N LEU A 96 2.90 5.12 -14.87
CA LEU A 96 2.65 4.31 -13.69
C LEU A 96 3.94 4.12 -12.85
N GLU A 97 5.06 3.80 -13.51
CA GLU A 97 6.38 3.69 -12.87
C GLU A 97 6.81 5.00 -12.19
N CYS A 98 6.60 6.14 -12.85
CA CYS A 98 6.87 7.45 -12.26
C CYS A 98 6.03 7.70 -11.01
N PHE A 99 4.75 7.34 -11.05
CA PHE A 99 3.87 7.45 -9.88
C PHE A 99 4.36 6.60 -8.70
N ILE A 100 4.66 5.32 -8.96
CA ILE A 100 5.19 4.40 -7.94
C ILE A 100 6.51 4.93 -7.36
N SER A 101 7.41 5.42 -8.21
CA SER A 101 8.67 6.01 -7.77
C SER A 101 8.46 7.28 -6.94
N GLU A 102 7.50 8.13 -7.32
CA GLU A 102 7.16 9.33 -6.53
C GLU A 102 6.65 8.96 -5.14
N LEU A 103 5.83 7.90 -5.00
CA LEU A 103 5.40 7.41 -3.69
C LEU A 103 6.57 6.80 -2.89
N LYS A 104 7.41 5.97 -3.51
CA LYS A 104 8.59 5.39 -2.85
C LYS A 104 9.51 6.47 -2.26
N ASN A 105 9.67 7.60 -2.94
CA ASN A 105 10.45 8.74 -2.44
C ASN A 105 9.81 9.47 -1.24
N LYS A 106 8.55 9.15 -0.91
CA LYS A 106 7.86 9.68 0.28
C LYS A 106 7.99 8.77 1.49
N LEU A 107 8.51 7.56 1.32
CA LEU A 107 8.71 6.64 2.45
C LEU A 107 9.66 7.24 3.50
N PRO A 108 9.46 6.93 4.78
CA PRO A 108 10.39 7.33 5.83
C PRO A 108 11.78 6.73 5.56
N SER A 109 12.81 7.36 6.12
CA SER A 109 14.16 6.76 6.09
C SER A 109 14.14 5.39 6.78
N LYS A 110 15.07 4.52 6.40
CA LYS A 110 15.17 3.17 6.99
C LYS A 110 15.26 3.23 8.52
N GLU A 111 16.07 4.13 9.04
CA GLU A 111 16.24 4.30 10.50
C GLU A 111 14.93 4.67 11.19
N VAL A 112 14.21 5.66 10.65
CA VAL A 112 12.90 6.09 11.18
C VAL A 112 11.89 4.95 11.12
N PHE A 113 11.88 4.20 10.00
CA PHE A 113 11.00 3.05 9.84
C PHE A 113 11.29 1.94 10.85
N LEU A 114 12.55 1.52 11.01
CA LEU A 114 12.94 0.46 11.96
C LEU A 114 12.52 0.82 13.39
N LYS A 115 12.74 2.08 13.79
CA LYS A 115 12.29 2.58 15.10
C LYS A 115 10.78 2.55 15.26
N ALA A 116 10.03 2.95 14.24
CA ALA A 116 8.56 2.91 14.27
C ALA A 116 8.05 1.47 14.32
N PHE A 117 8.65 0.56 13.56
CA PHE A 117 8.30 -0.85 13.53
C PHE A 117 8.53 -1.54 14.88
N SER A 118 9.61 -1.21 15.59
CA SER A 118 9.91 -1.79 16.91
C SER A 118 8.87 -1.44 17.99
N ASN A 119 8.05 -0.42 17.76
CA ASN A 119 6.95 -0.05 18.67
C ASN A 119 5.64 -0.78 18.38
N LEU A 120 5.59 -1.59 17.31
CA LEU A 120 4.39 -2.39 17.02
C LEU A 120 4.26 -3.53 18.01
N GLY A 121 3.05 -3.75 18.48
CA GLY A 121 2.74 -4.86 19.36
C GLY A 121 1.26 -4.92 19.68
N TRP A 122 0.84 -6.04 20.24
CA TRP A 122 -0.48 -6.26 20.76
C TRP A 122 -0.45 -7.35 21.84
N SER A 123 -1.27 -7.18 22.88
CA SER A 123 -1.44 -8.14 23.95
C SER A 123 -2.71 -7.81 24.71
N HIS A 124 -3.42 -8.80 25.23
CA HIS A 124 -4.52 -8.60 26.16
C HIS A 124 -4.04 -8.19 27.56
N HIS A 125 -2.78 -8.37 27.88
CA HIS A 125 -2.24 -8.21 29.23
C HIS A 125 -1.23 -7.05 29.38
N ALA A 126 -0.63 -6.62 28.28
CA ALA A 126 0.36 -5.56 28.29
C ALA A 126 -0.31 -4.19 28.09
N GLY A 127 -0.78 -3.55 29.12
CA GLY A 127 -1.57 -2.35 29.16
C GLY A 127 -1.57 -1.38 27.97
N TYR A 128 -0.38 -0.88 27.53
CA TYR A 128 -0.28 0.01 26.37
C TYR A 128 -0.43 -0.69 24.99
N TYR A 129 -0.43 -2.03 24.97
CA TYR A 129 -0.70 -2.82 23.75
C TYR A 129 -2.16 -3.32 23.70
N ASP A 130 -2.90 -3.24 24.80
CA ASP A 130 -4.30 -3.65 24.86
C ASP A 130 -5.22 -2.57 24.26
N ASP A 131 -5.22 -2.52 22.91
CA ASP A 131 -6.05 -1.64 22.10
C ASP A 131 -6.37 -2.37 20.78
N ASP A 132 -7.64 -2.40 20.41
CA ASP A 132 -8.10 -3.01 19.15
C ASP A 132 -7.39 -2.41 17.93
N ARG A 133 -7.00 -1.14 17.97
CA ARG A 133 -6.22 -0.50 16.91
C ARG A 133 -4.82 -1.09 16.81
N ASN A 134 -4.19 -1.45 17.93
CA ASN A 134 -2.88 -2.12 17.93
C ASN A 134 -3.01 -3.53 17.37
N LYS A 135 -4.07 -4.27 17.73
CA LYS A 135 -4.38 -5.57 17.16
C LYS A 135 -4.49 -5.49 15.64
N GLU A 136 -5.25 -4.54 15.14
CA GLU A 136 -5.46 -4.33 13.72
C GLU A 136 -4.14 -3.97 12.99
N ARG A 137 -3.33 -3.07 13.56
CA ARG A 137 -2.00 -2.72 13.03
C ARG A 137 -1.10 -3.94 12.90
N VAL A 138 -1.00 -4.74 13.95
CA VAL A 138 -0.23 -5.98 13.95
C VAL A 138 -0.77 -6.95 12.91
N GLN A 139 -2.08 -7.12 12.85
CA GLN A 139 -2.72 -8.06 11.91
C GLN A 139 -2.40 -7.75 10.46
N VAL A 140 -2.51 -6.47 10.03
CA VAL A 140 -2.19 -6.10 8.63
C VAL A 140 -0.70 -6.24 8.33
N VAL A 141 0.19 -5.97 9.30
CA VAL A 141 1.64 -6.12 9.11
C VAL A 141 2.04 -7.59 9.01
N LEU A 142 1.49 -8.45 9.88
CA LEU A 142 1.73 -9.91 9.82
C LEU A 142 1.22 -10.52 8.51
N GLU A 143 0.08 -10.04 8.01
CA GLU A 143 -0.47 -10.48 6.75
C GLU A 143 0.46 -10.14 5.57
N VAL A 144 0.98 -8.91 5.51
CA VAL A 144 1.92 -8.50 4.45
C VAL A 144 3.19 -9.35 4.48
N LEU A 145 3.75 -9.58 5.68
CA LEU A 145 4.94 -10.42 5.85
C LEU A 145 4.69 -11.88 5.44
N GLU A 146 3.52 -12.43 5.76
CA GLU A 146 3.16 -13.79 5.37
C GLU A 146 2.98 -13.92 3.86
N ARG A 147 2.28 -12.98 3.21
CA ARG A 147 2.15 -12.94 1.74
C ARG A 147 3.52 -12.93 1.06
N TYR A 148 4.44 -12.12 1.56
CA TYR A 148 5.80 -12.05 1.05
C TYR A 148 6.52 -13.40 1.18
N LYS A 149 6.47 -14.04 2.36
CA LYS A 149 7.11 -15.33 2.60
C LYS A 149 6.56 -16.47 1.75
N CYS A 150 5.27 -16.41 1.44
CA CYS A 150 4.59 -17.39 0.59
C CYS A 150 4.66 -17.05 -0.92
N ALA A 151 5.27 -15.93 -1.30
CA ALA A 151 5.20 -15.38 -2.66
C ALA A 151 3.75 -15.36 -3.21
N SER A 152 2.79 -14.96 -2.36
CA SER A 152 1.35 -15.01 -2.66
C SER A 152 0.73 -13.62 -2.63
N LYS A 153 -0.26 -13.39 -3.51
CA LYS A 153 -1.10 -12.18 -3.46
C LYS A 153 -2.14 -12.22 -2.33
N GLN A 154 -2.39 -13.39 -1.76
CA GLN A 154 -3.42 -13.62 -0.74
C GLN A 154 -2.83 -14.24 0.52
N CYS A 155 -3.46 -13.97 1.64
CA CYS A 155 -3.22 -14.60 2.92
C CYS A 155 -4.55 -15.15 3.47
N ALA A 156 -4.54 -16.35 4.00
CA ALA A 156 -5.70 -16.93 4.67
C ALA A 156 -6.03 -16.14 5.94
N ALA A 157 -7.28 -16.22 6.40
CA ALA A 157 -7.67 -15.67 7.70
C ALA A 157 -6.88 -16.36 8.82
N PHE A 158 -6.46 -15.57 9.81
CA PHE A 158 -5.67 -16.05 10.95
C PHE A 158 -6.02 -15.30 12.24
N THR A 159 -5.63 -15.88 13.35
CA THR A 159 -5.55 -15.24 14.65
C THR A 159 -4.09 -14.92 14.99
N ILE A 160 -3.87 -13.93 15.86
CA ILE A 160 -2.52 -13.59 16.33
C ILE A 160 -2.18 -14.52 17.49
N GLU A 161 -1.10 -15.26 17.36
CA GLU A 161 -0.53 -16.12 18.40
C GLU A 161 0.69 -15.47 19.03
N HIS A 162 0.80 -15.56 20.36
CA HIS A 162 1.98 -15.17 21.14
C HIS A 162 2.90 -16.38 21.31
N ILE A 163 4.11 -16.30 20.73
CA ILE A 163 5.11 -17.40 20.82
C ILE A 163 5.49 -17.65 22.28
N LEU A 164 5.87 -16.60 23.00
CA LEU A 164 6.04 -16.59 24.45
C LEU A 164 4.79 -15.97 25.06
N ASP A 165 4.34 -16.56 26.19
CA ASP A 165 3.12 -16.14 26.88
C ASP A 165 3.20 -14.65 27.27
N ASP A 166 2.21 -13.87 26.86
CA ASP A 166 2.15 -12.41 27.06
C ASP A 166 1.77 -12.01 28.50
N THR A 167 1.34 -12.98 29.33
CA THR A 167 1.14 -12.76 30.78
C THR A 167 2.44 -12.61 31.56
N ASN A 168 3.55 -13.14 31.02
CA ASN A 168 4.84 -13.20 31.73
C ASN A 168 5.62 -11.89 31.69
N SER A 169 5.48 -11.11 30.60
CA SER A 169 6.16 -9.82 30.43
C SER A 169 5.45 -8.93 29.43
N PRO A 170 5.36 -7.60 29.68
CA PRO A 170 4.87 -6.64 28.69
C PRO A 170 5.64 -6.69 27.35
N GLU A 171 6.93 -7.05 27.37
CA GLU A 171 7.75 -7.19 26.17
C GLU A 171 7.26 -8.29 25.25
N ASN A 172 6.55 -9.30 25.81
CA ASN A 172 5.96 -10.38 25.03
C ASN A 172 4.78 -9.91 24.15
N GLY A 173 4.30 -8.66 24.32
CA GLY A 173 3.34 -8.02 23.40
C GLY A 173 3.97 -7.46 22.14
N ILE A 174 5.31 -7.34 22.04
CA ILE A 174 6.01 -6.79 20.87
C ILE A 174 5.82 -7.70 19.66
N ILE A 175 5.71 -7.09 18.47
CA ILE A 175 5.45 -7.81 17.19
C ILE A 175 6.44 -8.95 16.92
N GLY A 176 7.67 -8.86 17.42
CA GLY A 176 8.66 -9.92 17.37
C GLY A 176 8.25 -11.21 18.07
N ASN A 177 7.28 -11.17 18.97
CA ASN A 177 6.69 -12.33 19.63
C ASN A 177 5.43 -12.85 18.94
N LEU A 178 4.95 -12.18 17.87
CA LEU A 178 3.64 -12.45 17.29
C LEU A 178 3.76 -13.16 15.93
N ILE A 179 2.86 -14.11 15.67
CA ILE A 179 2.77 -14.84 14.41
C ILE A 179 1.30 -14.99 13.97
N PRO A 180 1.04 -15.11 12.66
CA PRO A 180 -0.25 -15.58 12.17
C PRO A 180 -0.37 -17.09 12.44
N LEU A 181 -1.51 -17.53 12.94
CA LEU A 181 -1.80 -18.94 13.18
C LEU A 181 -3.30 -19.21 12.94
N GLU A 182 -3.64 -20.44 12.54
CA GLU A 182 -5.03 -20.89 12.46
C GLU A 182 -5.68 -20.84 13.85
N ASP A 183 -6.94 -20.44 13.91
CA ASP A 183 -7.69 -20.36 15.17
C ASP A 183 -7.68 -21.67 15.96
N SER A 184 -7.85 -22.80 15.28
CA SER A 184 -7.82 -24.13 15.88
C SER A 184 -6.44 -24.49 16.46
N LEU A 185 -5.33 -24.12 15.79
CA LEU A 185 -3.98 -24.35 16.28
C LEU A 185 -3.63 -23.38 17.40
N ASN A 186 -4.06 -22.12 17.29
CA ASN A 186 -3.88 -21.12 18.34
C ASN A 186 -4.54 -21.57 19.65
N SER A 187 -5.79 -22.06 19.58
CA SER A 187 -6.49 -22.61 20.73
C SER A 187 -5.73 -23.79 21.37
N ARG A 188 -5.03 -24.61 20.57
CA ARG A 188 -4.18 -25.72 21.06
C ARG A 188 -2.89 -25.25 21.72
N CYS A 189 -2.45 -24.02 21.44
CA CYS A 189 -1.24 -23.42 22.05
C CYS A 189 -1.49 -22.91 23.47
N ASN A 190 -2.75 -22.67 23.86
CA ASN A 190 -3.10 -22.13 25.17
C ASN A 190 -2.50 -23.00 26.31
N GLY A 191 -1.76 -22.34 27.21
CA GLY A 191 -1.14 -22.98 28.38
C GLY A 191 0.00 -23.94 28.06
N LYS A 192 0.49 -23.97 26.82
CA LYS A 192 1.63 -24.81 26.41
C LYS A 192 2.96 -24.10 26.59
N ASP A 193 3.98 -24.85 26.96
CA ASP A 193 5.36 -24.38 26.94
C ASP A 193 5.85 -24.16 25.50
N PHE A 194 6.94 -23.43 25.37
CA PHE A 194 7.53 -23.08 24.09
C PHE A 194 7.82 -24.29 23.19
N ALA A 195 8.42 -25.35 23.73
CA ALA A 195 8.76 -26.56 22.96
C ALA A 195 7.51 -27.28 22.43
N SER A 196 6.44 -27.31 23.21
CA SER A 196 5.15 -27.88 22.79
C SER A 196 4.46 -27.02 21.72
N LYS A 197 4.55 -25.69 21.81
CA LYS A 197 4.06 -24.78 20.77
C LYS A 197 4.78 -24.97 19.44
N LEU A 198 6.12 -25.15 19.44
CA LEU A 198 6.90 -25.39 18.23
C LEU A 198 6.38 -26.61 17.43
N LYS A 199 6.03 -27.72 18.13
CA LYS A 199 5.44 -28.90 17.49
C LYS A 199 4.08 -28.64 16.84
N ILE A 200 3.29 -27.71 17.41
CA ILE A 200 2.02 -27.29 16.82
C ILE A 200 2.29 -26.45 15.57
N TYR A 201 3.25 -25.50 15.61
CA TYR A 201 3.62 -24.63 14.50
C TYR A 201 4.12 -25.39 13.27
N GLU A 202 4.77 -26.54 13.45
CA GLU A 202 5.19 -27.42 12.34
C GLU A 202 4.03 -27.84 11.43
N THR A 203 2.83 -27.95 12.00
CA THR A 203 1.62 -28.41 11.29
C THR A 203 0.82 -27.27 10.67
N SER A 204 1.23 -26.01 10.86
CA SER A 204 0.52 -24.83 10.38
C SER A 204 0.60 -24.68 8.86
N MET A 205 -0.46 -24.14 8.25
CA MET A 205 -0.44 -23.67 6.86
C MET A 205 0.39 -22.40 6.67
N PHE A 206 0.62 -21.61 7.74
CA PHE A 206 1.38 -20.38 7.68
C PHE A 206 2.89 -20.64 7.67
N GLN A 207 3.56 -20.08 6.66
CA GLN A 207 5.01 -20.26 6.51
C GLN A 207 5.79 -19.64 7.67
N THR A 208 5.29 -18.51 8.20
CA THR A 208 5.91 -17.87 9.37
C THR A 208 5.94 -18.82 10.57
N ALA A 209 4.83 -19.52 10.86
CA ALA A 209 4.78 -20.48 11.98
C ALA A 209 5.76 -21.65 11.78
N ARG A 210 5.77 -22.26 10.58
CA ARG A 210 6.71 -23.33 10.25
C ARG A 210 8.17 -22.90 10.34
N ASN A 211 8.49 -21.68 9.88
CA ASN A 211 9.84 -21.13 9.97
C ASN A 211 10.28 -20.93 11.44
N ILE A 212 9.36 -20.53 12.34
CA ILE A 212 9.63 -20.44 13.77
C ILE A 212 9.95 -21.83 14.33
N ALA A 213 9.13 -22.83 14.01
CA ALA A 213 9.36 -24.21 14.47
C ALA A 213 10.75 -24.72 14.06
N GLN A 214 11.15 -24.51 12.81
CA GLN A 214 12.46 -24.93 12.30
C GLN A 214 13.62 -24.15 12.93
N ARG A 215 13.54 -22.83 12.98
CA ARG A 215 14.63 -21.96 13.46
C ARG A 215 14.94 -22.15 14.93
N TYR A 216 13.92 -22.45 15.72
CA TYR A 216 14.03 -22.55 17.17
C TYR A 216 13.93 -23.98 17.70
N ALA A 217 13.98 -25.00 16.83
CA ALA A 217 14.06 -26.38 17.23
C ALA A 217 15.22 -26.60 18.20
N GLY A 218 14.92 -27.21 19.38
CA GLY A 218 15.92 -27.47 20.42
C GLY A 218 16.34 -26.23 21.24
N LYS A 219 15.78 -25.05 21.00
CA LYS A 219 16.00 -23.85 21.81
C LYS A 219 14.93 -23.76 22.91
N SER A 220 15.24 -23.04 23.99
CA SER A 220 14.33 -22.83 25.12
C SER A 220 13.49 -21.56 24.99
N THR A 221 13.88 -20.62 24.13
CA THR A 221 13.22 -19.32 23.94
C THR A 221 13.57 -18.68 22.60
N ILE A 222 12.96 -17.54 22.29
CA ILE A 222 13.28 -16.68 21.15
C ILE A 222 13.90 -15.37 21.64
N ASP A 223 14.66 -14.70 20.78
CA ASP A 223 15.00 -13.28 20.92
C ASP A 223 13.97 -12.44 20.18
N ILE A 224 13.09 -11.79 20.95
CA ILE A 224 11.99 -10.96 20.44
C ILE A 224 12.55 -9.76 19.68
N ASN A 225 13.60 -9.10 20.20
CA ASN A 225 14.17 -7.90 19.61
C ASN A 225 14.91 -8.21 18.29
N GLU A 226 15.71 -9.28 18.26
CA GLU A 226 16.35 -9.76 17.03
C GLU A 226 15.29 -10.06 15.97
N ARG A 227 14.23 -10.77 16.35
CA ARG A 227 13.16 -11.12 15.41
C ARG A 227 12.38 -9.91 14.93
N THR A 228 12.09 -8.95 15.81
CA THR A 228 11.46 -7.67 15.44
C THR A 228 12.28 -6.94 14.39
N ASN A 229 13.60 -6.86 14.58
CA ASN A 229 14.51 -6.22 13.65
C ASN A 229 14.55 -6.94 12.29
N ILE A 230 14.59 -8.28 12.27
CA ILE A 230 14.53 -9.08 11.04
C ILE A 230 13.22 -8.80 10.29
N MET A 231 12.08 -8.80 10.98
CA MET A 231 10.78 -8.52 10.36
C MET A 231 10.71 -7.11 9.77
N ALA A 232 11.28 -6.13 10.47
CA ALA A 232 11.34 -4.75 9.98
C ALA A 232 12.23 -4.61 8.74
N LEU A 233 13.37 -5.30 8.70
CA LEU A 233 14.27 -5.35 7.54
C LEU A 233 13.61 -6.04 6.35
N ASP A 234 12.96 -7.19 6.57
CA ASP A 234 12.21 -7.90 5.54
C ASP A 234 11.13 -6.97 4.92
N PHE A 235 10.40 -6.24 5.75
CA PHE A 235 9.38 -5.32 5.28
C PHE A 235 9.97 -4.18 4.46
N TYR A 236 10.96 -3.50 4.99
CA TYR A 236 11.53 -2.31 4.35
C TYR A 236 12.35 -2.64 3.10
N ASP A 237 13.25 -3.60 3.19
CA ASP A 237 14.22 -3.89 2.13
C ASP A 237 13.65 -4.77 1.01
N HIS A 238 12.71 -5.63 1.31
CA HIS A 238 12.18 -6.60 0.34
C HIS A 238 10.77 -6.25 -0.13
N ILE A 239 9.83 -5.97 0.76
CA ILE A 239 8.44 -5.74 0.37
C ILE A 239 8.29 -4.38 -0.33
N LEU A 240 8.80 -3.31 0.27
CA LEU A 240 8.66 -1.95 -0.28
C LEU A 240 9.58 -1.67 -1.46
N LYS A 241 10.73 -2.33 -1.54
CA LYS A 241 11.67 -2.19 -2.66
C LYS A 241 11.41 -3.17 -3.78
N SER A 242 10.65 -4.25 -3.55
CA SER A 242 10.24 -5.13 -4.64
C SER A 242 9.51 -4.28 -5.69
N SER A 243 10.12 -4.15 -6.84
CA SER A 243 9.57 -3.29 -7.88
C SER A 243 8.46 -4.03 -8.61
N ILE A 244 7.31 -3.38 -8.72
CA ILE A 244 6.32 -3.71 -9.75
C ILE A 244 6.93 -3.56 -11.14
N CYS A 245 8.06 -2.87 -11.26
CA CYS A 245 8.82 -2.68 -12.48
C CYS A 245 10.30 -2.94 -12.23
N SER A 246 10.74 -4.14 -12.55
CA SER A 246 12.15 -4.50 -12.69
C SER A 246 12.70 -4.10 -14.07
N THR A 247 12.51 -2.86 -14.47
CA THR A 247 13.26 -2.28 -15.59
C THR A 247 13.94 -1.02 -15.10
N GLN A 248 15.24 -1.17 -14.83
CA GLN A 248 16.16 -0.04 -14.86
C GLN A 248 16.04 0.62 -16.24
N LYS A 249 15.13 1.57 -16.37
CA LYS A 249 15.11 2.51 -17.50
C LYS A 249 15.59 3.86 -16.99
N ASN A 250 16.78 4.14 -17.41
CA ASN A 250 17.50 5.38 -17.64
C ASN A 250 16.86 6.68 -17.14
N THR A 251 17.64 7.37 -16.33
CA THR A 251 17.58 8.79 -15.98
C THR A 251 17.32 9.72 -17.18
N ASP A 252 17.51 9.26 -18.40
CA ASP A 252 17.30 10.01 -19.64
C ASP A 252 15.81 10.20 -19.99
N ASP A 253 14.93 9.23 -19.70
CA ASP A 253 13.48 9.36 -19.90
C ASP A 253 12.84 10.38 -18.94
N ILE A 254 13.39 10.52 -17.73
CA ILE A 254 12.94 11.54 -16.76
C ILE A 254 13.36 12.94 -17.23
N LYS A 255 14.55 13.08 -17.85
CA LYS A 255 15.01 14.33 -18.44
C LYS A 255 14.18 14.72 -19.65
N MET A 256 13.85 13.79 -20.56
CA MET A 256 13.01 14.06 -21.73
C MET A 256 11.60 14.51 -21.33
N ARG A 257 11.02 13.96 -20.25
CA ARG A 257 9.70 14.40 -19.74
C ARG A 257 9.73 15.78 -19.13
N LYS A 258 10.75 16.11 -18.34
CA LYS A 258 10.92 17.48 -17.81
C LYS A 258 10.97 18.48 -18.96
N GLN A 259 11.77 18.18 -19.98
CA GLN A 259 11.93 19.01 -21.18
C GLN A 259 10.63 19.13 -22.00
N SER A 260 9.84 18.06 -22.11
CA SER A 260 8.51 18.08 -22.75
C SER A 260 7.48 18.91 -21.99
N LEU A 261 7.50 18.87 -20.65
CA LEU A 261 6.61 19.67 -19.79
C LEU A 261 7.00 21.17 -19.81
N GLU A 262 8.29 21.46 -19.83
CA GLU A 262 8.80 22.84 -19.97
C GLU A 262 8.45 23.41 -21.35
N ASN A 263 8.60 22.63 -22.43
CA ASN A 263 8.19 23.02 -23.78
C ASN A 263 6.69 23.30 -23.90
N LYS A 264 5.82 22.47 -23.25
CA LYS A 264 4.37 22.73 -23.23
C LYS A 264 4.01 23.99 -22.44
N SER A 265 4.73 24.29 -21.36
CA SER A 265 4.57 25.52 -20.58
C SER A 265 4.96 26.76 -21.42
N THR A 266 6.04 26.65 -22.18
CA THR A 266 6.52 27.71 -23.09
C THR A 266 5.56 27.93 -24.25
N ILE A 267 5.03 26.87 -24.86
CA ILE A 267 4.02 26.94 -25.91
C ILE A 267 2.71 27.61 -25.40
N LYS A 268 2.24 27.24 -24.20
CA LYS A 268 1.06 27.91 -23.57
C LYS A 268 1.30 29.39 -23.33
N LYS A 269 2.48 29.79 -22.88
CA LYS A 269 2.88 31.19 -22.72
C LYS A 269 2.91 31.93 -24.05
N THR A 270 3.45 31.33 -25.09
CA THR A 270 3.54 31.92 -26.45
C THR A 270 2.16 32.08 -27.06
N ILE A 271 1.25 31.11 -26.96
CA ILE A 271 -0.14 31.20 -27.42
C ILE A 271 -0.91 32.27 -26.64
N GLY A 272 -0.73 32.31 -25.32
CA GLY A 272 -1.35 33.36 -24.47
C GLY A 272 -0.90 34.79 -24.85
N ASN A 273 0.38 34.94 -25.22
CA ASN A 273 0.93 36.22 -25.68
C ASN A 273 0.46 36.59 -27.09
N MET A 274 0.29 35.61 -27.99
CA MET A 274 -0.28 35.82 -29.32
C MET A 274 -1.77 36.24 -29.26
N MET A 275 -2.55 35.59 -28.39
CA MET A 275 -3.96 35.96 -28.18
C MET A 275 -4.11 37.38 -27.58
N LYS A 276 -3.22 37.80 -26.68
CA LYS A 276 -3.20 39.16 -26.14
C LYS A 276 -2.83 40.20 -27.19
N LYS A 277 -1.94 39.88 -28.15
CA LYS A 277 -1.60 40.76 -29.26
C LYS A 277 -2.72 40.85 -30.30
N ALA A 278 -3.45 39.79 -30.57
CA ALA A 278 -4.59 39.79 -31.48
C ALA A 278 -5.76 40.63 -30.97
N ASN A 279 -5.98 40.72 -29.65
CA ASN A 279 -7.02 41.55 -29.05
C ASN A 279 -6.67 43.07 -28.96
N HIS A 280 -5.45 43.47 -29.37
CA HIS A 280 -5.04 44.88 -29.38
C HIS A 280 -4.94 45.47 -30.80
N SER A 281 -5.38 44.76 -31.84
CA SER A 281 -5.30 45.17 -33.23
C SER A 281 -6.63 45.09 -33.99
N THR A 282 -7.74 45.49 -33.38
CA THR A 282 -8.98 45.75 -34.11
C THR A 282 -9.31 47.24 -34.04
N PRO A 283 -9.38 47.95 -35.21
CA PRO A 283 -9.99 49.26 -35.26
C PRO A 283 -11.51 49.11 -35.11
N GLU A 284 -12.10 50.05 -34.33
CA GLU A 284 -13.55 50.30 -34.34
C GLU A 284 -14.05 50.45 -35.75
N ASN A 285 -15.01 49.62 -36.18
CA ASN A 285 -16.22 50.03 -36.90
C ASN A 285 -17.02 48.82 -37.37
N ASP A 286 -18.36 49.00 -37.26
CA ASP A 286 -19.45 48.23 -37.83
C ASP A 286 -19.90 46.96 -37.07
N LEU A 287 -20.89 47.22 -36.22
CA LEU A 287 -21.90 46.27 -35.77
C LEU A 287 -22.96 46.05 -36.87
N PRO A 288 -23.38 44.83 -37.11
CA PRO A 288 -24.77 44.51 -37.31
C PRO A 288 -25.33 43.63 -36.19
N ASP A 289 -26.58 43.93 -35.84
CA ASP A 289 -27.49 43.26 -34.96
C ASP A 289 -27.44 41.73 -35.02
N VAL A 290 -27.33 41.11 -33.86
CA VAL A 290 -27.61 39.67 -33.70
C VAL A 290 -28.67 39.49 -32.64
N GLN A 291 -29.94 39.60 -33.07
CA GLN A 291 -31.00 38.79 -32.48
C GLN A 291 -31.03 37.42 -33.16
N GLN A 292 -31.28 36.38 -32.35
CA GLN A 292 -31.58 34.99 -32.66
C GLN A 292 -30.38 34.06 -32.81
N LEU A 293 -30.21 33.24 -31.78
CA LEU A 293 -30.27 31.77 -31.88
C LEU A 293 -30.15 31.16 -30.46
N SER A 294 -31.33 30.99 -29.86
CA SER A 294 -31.58 29.96 -28.85
C SER A 294 -31.81 28.61 -29.58
N PHE A 295 -31.48 27.50 -28.91
CA PHE A 295 -31.68 26.09 -29.26
C PHE A 295 -30.65 25.46 -30.22
N LEU A 296 -29.69 24.73 -29.63
CA LEU A 296 -29.64 23.24 -29.64
C LEU A 296 -28.54 22.80 -28.66
#